data_48642b13b9694b1bed77c5fb1d3ac390
#
_entry.id   48642b13b9694b1bed77c5fb1d3ac390
#
_cell.length_a   1.000
_cell.length_b   1.000
_cell.length_c   1.000
_cell.angle_alpha   90.00
_cell.angle_beta   90.00
_cell.angle_gamma   90.00
#
_symmetry.space_group_name_H-M   'P 1'
#
loop_
_entity.id
_entity.type
_entity.pdbx_description
1 polymer ?
#
loop_
_entity_poly.entity_id
_entity_poly.type
_entity_poly.pdbx_seq_one_letter_code
_entity_poly.pdbx_strand_id
1 'polypeptide(L)'
;MEKEKALELAIAQIEKQFGKGSIMKLGENAKLNIEAIPTGALPLDIATGIGGVPKGRIIEIFGPESSGKTTVALHIVAEAQKKGGIAAFVDAEHALDPGYAKKLGVSIEDLIISQPDTGEQGLEIAEALVRSGAVDVIVIDSVAALK
;
A
#
# COMPACT_ATOMS: atom_id res chain seq x y z
N MET A 1 2.08 -41.49 15.74
CA MET A 1 2.12 -41.02 17.15
C MET A 1 3.46 -40.47 17.60
N GLU A 2 4.59 -41.16 17.45
CA GLU A 2 5.91 -40.64 17.90
C GLU A 2 6.39 -39.43 17.07
N LYS A 3 6.19 -39.46 15.74
CA LYS A 3 6.58 -38.34 14.85
C LYS A 3 5.78 -37.07 15.09
N GLU A 4 4.51 -37.20 15.41
CA GLU A 4 3.64 -36.05 15.70
C GLU A 4 4.01 -35.37 16.99
N LYS A 5 4.26 -36.14 18.04
CA LYS A 5 4.76 -35.62 19.33
C LYS A 5 6.12 -34.95 19.21
N ALA A 6 7.02 -35.52 18.42
CA ALA A 6 8.33 -34.93 18.18
C ALA A 6 8.20 -33.58 17.42
N LEU A 7 7.28 -33.49 16.45
CA LEU A 7 7.01 -32.25 15.72
C LEU A 7 6.38 -31.19 16.63
N GLU A 8 5.42 -31.54 17.46
CA GLU A 8 4.80 -30.64 18.43
C GLU A 8 5.83 -30.04 19.40
N LEU A 9 6.73 -30.90 19.93
CA LEU A 9 7.81 -30.44 20.79
C LEU A 9 8.78 -29.52 20.09
N ALA A 10 9.11 -29.78 18.82
CA ALA A 10 9.97 -28.93 18.02
C ALA A 10 9.31 -27.56 17.74
N ILE A 11 8.01 -27.55 17.40
CA ILE A 11 7.23 -26.33 17.21
C ILE A 11 7.20 -25.49 18.49
N ALA A 12 6.89 -26.12 19.63
CA ALA A 12 6.86 -25.43 20.92
C ALA A 12 8.23 -24.84 21.30
N GLN A 13 9.32 -25.53 20.98
CA GLN A 13 10.67 -25.04 21.24
C GLN A 13 11.02 -23.83 20.33
N ILE A 14 10.62 -23.86 19.06
CA ILE A 14 10.80 -22.75 18.12
C ILE A 14 10.01 -21.53 18.58
N GLU A 15 8.75 -21.71 18.96
CA GLU A 15 7.91 -20.61 19.47
C GLU A 15 8.46 -20.02 20.78
N LYS A 16 9.05 -20.84 21.63
CA LYS A 16 9.69 -20.36 22.86
C LYS A 16 10.95 -19.54 22.57
N GLN A 17 11.69 -19.89 21.53
CA GLN A 17 12.94 -19.23 21.17
C GLN A 17 12.74 -17.98 20.33
N PHE A 18 11.78 -17.99 19.41
CA PHE A 18 11.59 -16.95 18.39
C PHE A 18 10.26 -16.19 18.53
N GLY A 19 9.41 -16.58 19.48
CA GLY A 19 8.11 -15.96 19.74
C GLY A 19 6.93 -16.73 19.12
N LYS A 20 5.74 -16.55 19.68
CA LYS A 20 4.51 -17.15 19.16
C LYS A 20 4.25 -16.70 17.73
N GLY A 21 3.93 -17.66 16.86
CA GLY A 21 3.66 -17.39 15.44
C GLY A 21 4.89 -17.37 14.55
N SER A 22 6.09 -17.65 15.09
CA SER A 22 7.33 -17.80 14.30
C SER A 22 7.32 -19.03 13.39
N ILE A 23 6.49 -20.01 13.72
CA ILE A 23 6.22 -21.20 12.90
C ILE A 23 4.74 -21.52 12.95
N MET A 24 4.17 -21.93 11.83
CA MET A 24 2.75 -22.29 11.73
C MET A 24 2.51 -23.22 10.56
N LYS A 25 1.46 -24.02 10.63
CA LYS A 25 0.98 -24.75 9.46
C LYS A 25 0.20 -23.82 8.56
N LEU A 26 0.54 -23.77 7.28
CA LEU A 26 -0.06 -22.85 6.32
C LEU A 26 -1.60 -22.95 6.26
N GLY A 27 -2.17 -24.10 6.54
CA GLY A 27 -3.63 -24.32 6.54
C GLY A 27 -4.36 -23.91 7.83
N GLU A 28 -3.66 -23.75 8.95
CA GLU A 28 -4.27 -23.45 10.24
C GLU A 28 -4.50 -21.95 10.49
N ASN A 29 -3.74 -21.07 9.82
CA ASN A 29 -3.84 -19.61 9.93
C ASN A 29 -4.15 -18.93 8.59
N ALA A 30 -4.99 -19.51 7.78
CA ALA A 30 -5.37 -19.00 6.45
C ALA A 30 -6.17 -17.68 6.46
N LYS A 31 -6.42 -17.09 7.62
CA LYS A 31 -6.88 -15.71 7.76
C LYS A 31 -5.69 -14.82 8.17
N LEU A 32 -4.74 -14.65 7.25
CA LEU A 32 -3.89 -13.46 7.28
C LEU A 32 -4.85 -12.27 7.21
N ASN A 33 -5.05 -11.61 8.34
CA ASN A 33 -5.87 -10.42 8.42
C ASN A 33 -5.04 -9.27 7.81
N ILE A 34 -4.98 -9.25 6.47
CA ILE A 34 -4.25 -8.22 5.72
C ILE A 34 -5.11 -6.98 5.74
N GLU A 35 -4.62 -5.93 6.39
CA GLU A 35 -5.25 -4.62 6.29
C GLU A 35 -5.12 -4.10 4.86
N ALA A 36 -6.22 -3.61 4.32
CA ALA A 36 -6.27 -3.06 2.97
C ALA A 36 -6.90 -1.67 2.94
N ILE A 37 -6.49 -0.88 1.97
CA ILE A 37 -7.13 0.38 1.60
C ILE A 37 -8.01 0.08 0.38
N PRO A 38 -9.34 0.36 0.43
CA PRO A 38 -10.21 0.18 -0.72
C PRO A 38 -9.75 1.00 -1.92
N THR A 39 -10.01 0.50 -3.12
CA THR A 39 -9.74 1.25 -4.35
C THR A 39 -10.85 2.24 -4.70
N GLY A 40 -11.99 2.15 -4.01
CA GLY A 40 -13.20 2.90 -4.36
C GLY A 40 -14.02 2.27 -5.47
N ALA A 41 -13.54 1.22 -6.11
CA ALA A 41 -14.24 0.43 -7.12
C ALA A 41 -14.55 -0.95 -6.55
N LEU A 42 -15.83 -1.19 -6.24
CA LEU A 42 -16.27 -2.44 -5.60
C LEU A 42 -15.86 -3.72 -6.38
N PRO A 43 -16.00 -3.78 -7.71
CA PRO A 43 -15.56 -4.96 -8.46
C PRO A 43 -14.05 -5.24 -8.34
N LEU A 44 -13.24 -4.19 -8.29
CA LEU A 44 -11.79 -4.31 -8.13
C LEU A 44 -11.44 -4.77 -6.71
N ASP A 45 -12.09 -4.23 -5.70
CA ASP A 45 -11.90 -4.62 -4.30
C ASP A 45 -12.26 -6.09 -4.06
N ILE A 46 -13.32 -6.58 -4.72
CA ILE A 46 -13.68 -8.00 -4.70
C ILE A 46 -12.62 -8.84 -5.41
N ALA A 47 -12.16 -8.40 -6.57
CA ALA A 47 -11.17 -9.12 -7.38
C ALA A 47 -9.82 -9.28 -6.68
N THR A 48 -9.40 -8.33 -5.86
CA THR A 48 -8.16 -8.43 -5.06
C THR A 48 -8.25 -9.49 -3.95
N GLY A 49 -9.45 -9.88 -3.55
CA GLY A 49 -9.68 -10.88 -2.49
C GLY A 49 -9.47 -10.37 -1.07
N ILE A 50 -8.95 -9.16 -0.88
CA ILE A 50 -8.67 -8.54 0.43
C ILE A 50 -9.43 -7.22 0.63
N GLY A 51 -10.25 -6.83 -0.33
CA GLY A 51 -11.05 -5.60 -0.25
C GLY A 51 -10.32 -4.32 -0.65
N GLY A 52 -9.23 -4.43 -1.39
CA GLY A 52 -8.45 -3.28 -1.87
C GLY A 52 -6.97 -3.58 -2.06
N VAL A 53 -6.14 -2.57 -1.87
CA VAL A 53 -4.68 -2.70 -1.92
C VAL A 53 -4.10 -2.97 -0.52
N PRO A 54 -3.15 -3.89 -0.37
CA PRO A 54 -2.63 -4.26 0.94
C PRO A 54 -1.78 -3.14 1.54
N LYS A 55 -1.96 -2.87 2.83
CA LYS A 55 -1.06 -1.99 3.59
C LYS A 55 0.32 -2.61 3.79
N GLY A 56 1.33 -1.77 3.89
CA GLY A 56 2.71 -2.20 4.12
C GLY A 56 3.34 -2.93 2.95
N ARG A 57 2.87 -2.70 1.73
CA ARG A 57 3.38 -3.31 0.50
C ARG A 57 3.61 -2.25 -0.57
N ILE A 58 4.52 -2.57 -1.48
CA ILE A 58 4.70 -1.81 -2.72
C ILE A 58 3.75 -2.40 -3.76
N ILE A 59 2.91 -1.54 -4.33
CA ILE A 59 1.93 -1.90 -5.36
C ILE A 59 2.31 -1.19 -6.64
N GLU A 60 2.44 -1.93 -7.73
CA GLU A 60 2.63 -1.38 -9.06
C GLU A 60 1.31 -1.40 -9.83
N ILE A 61 0.92 -0.22 -10.34
CA ILE A 61 -0.21 -0.07 -11.26
C ILE A 61 0.36 0.31 -12.60
N PHE A 62 0.21 -0.55 -13.59
CA PHE A 62 0.80 -0.35 -14.92
C PHE A 62 -0.23 -0.53 -16.03
N GLY A 63 0.06 0.05 -17.17
CA GLY A 63 -0.79 0.00 -18.36
C GLY A 63 -0.43 1.10 -19.35
N PRO A 64 -1.07 1.12 -20.53
CA PRO A 64 -0.84 2.16 -21.53
C PRO A 64 -1.25 3.54 -21.05
N GLU A 65 -0.82 4.58 -21.74
CA GLU A 65 -1.25 5.95 -21.48
C GLU A 65 -2.79 6.07 -21.51
N SER A 66 -3.32 6.96 -20.71
CA SER A 66 -4.77 7.23 -20.58
C SER A 66 -5.61 6.00 -20.24
N SER A 67 -5.03 5.01 -19.58
CA SER A 67 -5.74 3.79 -19.16
C SER A 67 -6.39 3.88 -17.78
N GLY A 68 -6.20 5.00 -17.06
CA GLY A 68 -6.79 5.22 -15.74
C GLY A 68 -5.88 4.90 -14.57
N LYS A 69 -4.57 4.74 -14.75
CA LYS A 69 -3.60 4.47 -13.67
C LYS A 69 -3.66 5.53 -12.58
N THR A 70 -3.53 6.80 -12.94
CA THR A 70 -3.59 7.95 -12.01
C THR A 70 -4.96 8.04 -11.35
N THR A 71 -6.03 7.80 -12.09
CA THR A 71 -7.40 7.77 -11.58
C THR A 71 -7.56 6.75 -10.46
N VAL A 72 -7.09 5.52 -10.66
CA VAL A 72 -7.12 4.47 -9.63
C VAL A 72 -6.29 4.87 -8.41
N ALA A 73 -5.11 5.42 -8.62
CA ALA A 73 -4.24 5.89 -7.53
C ALA A 73 -4.91 7.00 -6.70
N LEU A 74 -5.56 7.97 -7.35
CA LEU A 74 -6.28 9.06 -6.67
C LEU A 74 -7.50 8.54 -5.90
N HIS A 75 -8.21 7.54 -6.41
CA HIS A 75 -9.29 6.90 -5.66
C HIS A 75 -8.79 6.19 -4.41
N ILE A 76 -7.65 5.52 -4.47
CA ILE A 76 -7.01 4.90 -3.31
C ILE A 76 -6.64 5.95 -2.27
N VAL A 77 -6.06 7.07 -2.70
CA VAL A 77 -5.77 8.23 -1.83
C VAL A 77 -7.04 8.73 -1.16
N ALA A 78 -8.11 8.94 -1.91
CA ALA A 78 -9.38 9.40 -1.36
C ALA A 78 -9.95 8.44 -0.32
N GLU A 79 -9.90 7.14 -0.57
CA GLU A 79 -10.36 6.12 0.36
C GLU A 79 -9.50 6.05 1.64
N ALA A 80 -8.19 6.24 1.53
CA ALA A 80 -7.30 6.34 2.68
C ALA A 80 -7.66 7.55 3.55
N GLN A 81 -7.85 8.71 2.93
CA GLN A 81 -8.23 9.95 3.64
C GLN A 81 -9.60 9.84 4.31
N LYS A 82 -10.59 9.18 3.70
CA LYS A 82 -11.91 8.92 4.30
C LYS A 82 -11.81 8.11 5.60
N LYS A 83 -10.80 7.28 5.73
CA LYS A 83 -10.52 6.51 6.97
C LYS A 83 -9.67 7.29 7.98
N GLY A 84 -9.41 8.55 7.76
CA GLY A 84 -8.57 9.39 8.60
C GLY A 84 -7.07 9.18 8.37
N GLY A 85 -6.68 8.49 7.30
CA GLY A 85 -5.29 8.27 6.92
C GLY A 85 -4.65 9.49 6.27
N ILE A 86 -3.32 9.57 6.39
CA ILE A 86 -2.50 10.59 5.75
C ILE A 86 -1.96 10.06 4.42
N ALA A 87 -2.14 10.86 3.36
CA ALA A 87 -1.70 10.51 2.02
C ALA A 87 -0.66 11.49 1.50
N ALA A 88 0.31 10.98 0.75
CA ALA A 88 1.29 11.77 0.04
C ALA A 88 1.32 11.38 -1.45
N PHE A 89 1.60 12.36 -2.29
CA PHE A 89 1.68 12.19 -3.73
C PHE A 89 2.99 12.80 -4.24
N VAL A 90 3.86 11.96 -4.76
CA VAL A 90 5.09 12.38 -5.42
C VAL A 90 4.81 12.45 -6.92
N ASP A 91 4.59 13.67 -7.41
CA ASP A 91 4.20 13.98 -8.78
C ASP A 91 5.46 14.23 -9.64
N ALA A 92 6.10 13.17 -10.08
CA ALA A 92 7.30 13.24 -10.88
C ALA A 92 7.05 13.71 -12.34
N GLU A 93 5.81 13.70 -12.79
CA GLU A 93 5.41 14.20 -14.11
C GLU A 93 4.98 15.66 -14.08
N HIS A 94 4.78 16.24 -12.90
CA HIS A 94 4.24 17.59 -12.69
C HIS A 94 2.88 17.77 -13.39
N ALA A 95 2.05 16.74 -13.36
CA ALA A 95 0.81 16.66 -14.14
C ALA A 95 -0.46 16.48 -13.29
N LEU A 96 -0.34 16.47 -11.96
CA LEU A 96 -1.49 16.34 -11.07
C LEU A 96 -2.41 17.55 -11.20
N ASP A 97 -3.65 17.31 -11.60
CA ASP A 97 -4.72 18.30 -11.60
C ASP A 97 -5.48 18.28 -10.27
N PRO A 98 -5.35 19.32 -9.42
CA PRO A 98 -6.06 19.39 -8.15
C PRO A 98 -7.58 19.38 -8.30
N GLY A 99 -8.10 20.00 -9.36
CA GLY A 99 -9.53 20.03 -9.66
C GLY A 99 -10.08 18.63 -9.95
N TYR A 100 -9.33 17.86 -10.71
CA TYR A 100 -9.67 16.47 -11.00
C TYR A 100 -9.59 15.59 -9.75
N ALA A 101 -8.50 15.70 -8.98
CA ALA A 101 -8.33 14.99 -7.73
C ALA A 101 -9.50 15.25 -6.76
N LYS A 102 -9.91 16.50 -6.61
CA LYS A 102 -11.06 16.89 -5.79
C LYS A 102 -12.37 16.26 -6.26
N LYS A 103 -12.60 16.18 -7.56
CA LYS A 103 -13.79 15.52 -8.14
C LYS A 103 -13.83 14.02 -7.84
N LEU A 104 -12.67 13.38 -7.70
CA LEU A 104 -12.55 11.99 -7.33
C LEU A 104 -12.68 11.74 -5.82
N GLY A 105 -12.81 12.80 -5.03
CA GLY A 105 -13.02 12.71 -3.58
C GLY A 105 -11.76 12.91 -2.74
N VAL A 106 -10.65 13.33 -3.34
CA VAL A 106 -9.42 13.67 -2.61
C VAL A 106 -9.60 14.99 -1.87
N SER A 107 -9.29 15.02 -0.57
CA SER A 107 -9.09 16.27 0.17
C SER A 107 -7.74 16.86 -0.24
N ILE A 108 -7.77 17.88 -1.06
CA ILE A 108 -6.53 18.50 -1.57
C ILE A 108 -5.85 19.36 -0.52
N GLU A 109 -6.59 19.84 0.47
CA GLU A 109 -6.08 20.59 1.61
C GLU A 109 -5.21 19.74 2.53
N ASP A 110 -5.51 18.45 2.62
CA ASP A 110 -4.81 17.49 3.47
C ASP A 110 -3.79 16.61 2.71
N LEU A 111 -3.74 16.73 1.39
CA LEU A 111 -2.83 15.96 0.57
C LEU A 111 -1.42 16.56 0.62
N ILE A 112 -0.46 15.75 1.07
CA ILE A 112 0.96 16.11 0.97
C ILE A 112 1.41 15.88 -0.47
N ILE A 113 1.88 16.94 -1.14
CA ILE A 113 2.37 16.85 -2.51
C ILE A 113 3.84 17.23 -2.59
N SER A 114 4.59 16.49 -3.41
CA SER A 114 5.96 16.82 -3.80
C SER A 114 6.08 16.73 -5.32
N GLN A 115 6.79 17.69 -5.90
CA GLN A 115 7.10 17.73 -7.33
C GLN A 115 8.63 17.78 -7.48
N PRO A 116 9.30 16.63 -7.42
CA PRO A 116 10.76 16.58 -7.47
C PRO A 116 11.29 16.92 -8.85
N ASP A 117 12.49 17.50 -8.90
CA ASP A 117 13.17 17.83 -10.15
C ASP A 117 13.90 16.62 -10.76
N THR A 118 14.25 15.64 -9.92
CA THR A 118 14.96 14.41 -10.33
C THR A 118 14.34 13.17 -9.70
N GLY A 119 14.60 12.01 -10.32
CA GLY A 119 14.15 10.72 -9.81
C GLY A 119 14.73 10.39 -8.44
N GLU A 120 16.02 10.66 -8.23
CA GLU A 120 16.68 10.44 -6.94
C GLU A 120 16.01 11.27 -5.84
N GLN A 121 15.75 12.54 -6.08
CA GLN A 121 15.06 13.42 -5.14
C GLN A 121 13.67 12.88 -4.79
N GLY A 122 12.93 12.41 -5.80
CA GLY A 122 11.60 11.81 -5.58
C GLY A 122 11.65 10.58 -4.69
N LEU A 123 12.64 9.72 -4.90
CA LEU A 123 12.82 8.51 -4.09
C LEU A 123 13.31 8.83 -2.67
N GLU A 124 14.19 9.79 -2.49
CA GLU A 124 14.64 10.25 -1.16
C GLU A 124 13.48 10.86 -0.36
N ILE A 125 12.62 11.65 -1.01
CA ILE A 125 11.42 12.19 -0.38
C ILE A 125 10.46 11.07 0.04
N ALA A 126 10.22 10.11 -0.85
CA ALA A 126 9.38 8.95 -0.54
C ALA A 126 9.96 8.13 0.63
N GLU A 127 11.27 7.89 0.65
CA GLU A 127 11.95 7.21 1.75
C GLU A 127 11.76 7.94 3.09
N ALA A 128 11.94 9.27 3.10
CA ALA A 128 11.76 10.06 4.30
C ALA A 128 10.33 9.98 4.83
N LEU A 129 9.33 10.01 3.95
CA LEU A 129 7.91 9.85 4.30
C LEU A 129 7.62 8.45 4.87
N VAL A 130 8.16 7.40 4.27
CA VAL A 130 8.04 6.02 4.77
C VAL A 130 8.67 5.89 6.15
N ARG A 131 9.87 6.42 6.35
CA ARG A 131 10.59 6.36 7.63
C ARG A 131 9.88 7.09 8.75
N SER A 132 9.09 8.10 8.45
CA SER A 132 8.30 8.83 9.45
C SER A 132 7.27 7.95 10.16
N GLY A 133 6.81 6.88 9.48
CA GLY A 133 5.75 6.00 9.98
C GLY A 133 4.37 6.68 10.10
N ALA A 134 4.24 7.93 9.63
CA ALA A 134 3.03 8.72 9.78
C ALA A 134 2.13 8.73 8.53
N VAL A 135 2.60 8.23 7.40
CA VAL A 135 1.88 8.26 6.13
C VAL A 135 1.32 6.88 5.82
N ASP A 136 0.04 6.80 5.53
CA ASP A 136 -0.67 5.54 5.26
C ASP A 136 -0.57 5.10 3.80
N VAL A 137 -0.50 6.06 2.88
CA VAL A 137 -0.33 5.80 1.45
C VAL A 137 0.55 6.85 0.80
N ILE A 138 1.49 6.39 -0.03
CA ILE A 138 2.35 7.23 -0.85
C ILE A 138 2.17 6.80 -2.30
N VAL A 139 1.83 7.74 -3.15
CA VAL A 139 1.77 7.53 -4.60
C VAL A 139 3.00 8.16 -5.24
N ILE A 140 3.65 7.42 -6.12
CA ILE A 140 4.70 7.94 -7.00
C ILE A 140 4.18 7.85 -8.43
N ASP A 141 3.93 8.96 -9.06
CA ASP A 141 3.39 9.01 -10.42
C ASP A 141 4.31 9.89 -11.32
N SER A 142 4.99 9.33 -12.23
CA SER A 142 5.11 7.91 -12.51
C SER A 142 6.57 7.46 -12.42
N VAL A 143 6.79 6.16 -12.25
CA VAL A 143 8.14 5.57 -12.28
C VAL A 143 8.85 5.84 -13.61
N ALA A 144 8.13 5.91 -14.71
CA ALA A 144 8.67 6.24 -16.04
C ALA A 144 9.28 7.66 -16.12
N ALA A 145 8.86 8.58 -15.27
CA ALA A 145 9.41 9.94 -15.18
C ALA A 145 10.64 10.04 -14.27
N LEU A 146 10.96 8.98 -13.53
CA LEU A 146 12.17 8.88 -12.69
C LEU A 146 13.37 8.50 -13.54
N LYS A 147 13.87 9.42 -14.37
CA LYS A 147 15.03 9.20 -15.24
C LYS A 147 16.26 9.93 -14.70
#